data_d5366f4b74e017aa5b04b46cab9cc605
#
_entry.id   d5366f4b74e017aa5b04b46cab9cc605
#
_cell.length_a   1.000
_cell.length_b   1.000
_cell.length_c   1.000
_cell.angle_alpha   90.00
_cell.angle_beta   90.00
_cell.angle_gamma   90.00
#
_symmetry.space_group_name_H-M   'P 1'
#
loop_
_entity.id
_entity.type
_entity.pdbx_description
1 polymer ?
#
loop_
_entity_poly.entity_id
_entity_poly.type
_entity_poly.pdbx_seq_one_letter_code
_entity_poly.pdbx_strand_id
1 'polypeptide(L)'
;MRLESFKDYQQVHIWTGILSGLLLYICFVAGAFTMFKGPLNQWALQPEATLPAIKYEQYDTLIKKVLTAHPEASQAMTVYLPNAMPNHAPVQWVIEDEATHATTVWQASLAANNTLISQQVSISAIGDFIDHLHRTAGIPGGDDHDAFGILVMGFVCILYFVAIVSGLIIFLPTWFKDLFTLRKSKDNRRFWVDFHNILG
;
A
#
# COMPACT_ATOMS: atom_id res chain seq x y z
N MET A 1 12.13 -40.74 -12.12
CA MET A 1 10.81 -40.16 -11.86
C MET A 1 9.84 -40.72 -12.88
N ARG A 2 8.71 -41.31 -12.48
CA ARG A 2 7.73 -41.88 -13.41
C ARG A 2 7.06 -40.75 -14.20
N LEU A 3 6.77 -40.97 -15.49
CA LEU A 3 6.12 -39.96 -16.37
C LEU A 3 4.79 -39.43 -15.82
N GLU A 4 4.05 -40.27 -15.11
CA GLU A 4 2.79 -39.89 -14.46
C GLU A 4 3.03 -38.86 -13.35
N SER A 5 4.01 -39.12 -12.45
CA SER A 5 4.35 -38.17 -11.38
C SER A 5 4.80 -36.81 -11.90
N PHE A 6 5.48 -36.76 -13.06
CA PHE A 6 5.90 -35.49 -13.66
C PHE A 6 4.72 -34.67 -14.14
N LYS A 7 3.71 -35.31 -14.74
CA LYS A 7 2.47 -34.63 -15.17
C LYS A 7 1.68 -34.10 -13.98
N ASP A 8 1.67 -34.83 -12.86
CA ASP A 8 0.99 -34.39 -11.65
C ASP A 8 1.64 -33.11 -11.08
N TYR A 9 2.97 -33.06 -11.01
CA TYR A 9 3.68 -31.83 -10.60
C TYR A 9 3.43 -30.66 -11.55
N GLN A 10 3.34 -30.89 -12.85
CA GLN A 10 2.97 -29.85 -13.81
C GLN A 10 1.56 -29.31 -13.55
N GLN A 11 0.59 -30.18 -13.31
CA GLN A 11 -0.79 -29.75 -13.01
C GLN A 11 -0.84 -28.94 -11.72
N VAL A 12 -0.19 -29.41 -10.66
CA VAL A 12 -0.10 -28.67 -9.39
C VAL A 12 0.52 -27.31 -9.61
N HIS A 13 1.66 -27.23 -10.30
CA HIS A 13 2.33 -25.96 -10.58
C HIS A 13 1.45 -24.99 -11.36
N ILE A 14 0.79 -25.47 -12.41
CA ILE A 14 -0.08 -24.61 -13.25
C ILE A 14 -1.23 -24.04 -12.41
N TRP A 15 -1.98 -24.88 -11.69
CA TRP A 15 -3.16 -24.41 -10.96
C TRP A 15 -2.80 -23.54 -9.77
N THR A 16 -1.81 -23.95 -8.98
CA THR A 16 -1.37 -23.13 -7.83
C THR A 16 -0.72 -21.83 -8.31
N GLY A 17 0.07 -21.88 -9.40
CA GLY A 17 0.71 -20.70 -9.97
C GLY A 17 -0.28 -19.69 -10.55
N ILE A 18 -1.31 -20.14 -11.29
CA ILE A 18 -2.34 -19.22 -11.82
C ILE A 18 -3.12 -18.57 -10.69
N LEU A 19 -3.61 -19.36 -9.71
CA LEU A 19 -4.44 -18.86 -8.65
C LEU A 19 -3.67 -17.89 -7.74
N SER A 20 -2.50 -18.32 -7.24
CA SER A 20 -1.69 -17.47 -6.36
C SER A 20 -1.07 -16.29 -7.13
N GLY A 21 -0.61 -16.49 -8.35
CA GLY A 21 0.05 -15.48 -9.16
C GLY A 21 -0.88 -14.31 -9.50
N LEU A 22 -2.16 -14.57 -9.81
CA LEU A 22 -3.12 -13.51 -10.09
C LEU A 22 -3.36 -12.60 -8.86
N LEU A 23 -3.59 -13.22 -7.70
CA LEU A 23 -3.85 -12.47 -6.47
C LEU A 23 -2.59 -11.71 -6.01
N LEU A 24 -1.43 -12.35 -6.03
CA LEU A 24 -0.16 -11.70 -5.69
C LEU A 24 0.20 -10.59 -6.67
N TYR A 25 -0.12 -10.72 -7.97
CA TYR A 25 0.09 -9.66 -8.94
C TYR A 25 -0.67 -8.39 -8.57
N ILE A 26 -1.95 -8.51 -8.16
CA ILE A 26 -2.74 -7.39 -7.67
C ILE A 26 -2.06 -6.74 -6.46
N CYS A 27 -1.64 -7.56 -5.48
CA CYS A 27 -0.95 -7.06 -4.30
C CYS A 27 0.37 -6.36 -4.64
N PHE A 28 1.20 -6.91 -5.52
CA PHE A 28 2.48 -6.29 -5.89
C PHE A 28 2.30 -4.96 -6.63
N VAL A 29 1.35 -4.92 -7.58
CA VAL A 29 1.04 -3.67 -8.30
C VAL A 29 0.51 -2.61 -7.32
N ALA A 30 -0.44 -2.97 -6.46
CA ALA A 30 -0.93 -2.07 -5.42
C ALA A 30 0.19 -1.64 -4.47
N GLY A 31 1.08 -2.56 -4.07
CA GLY A 31 2.24 -2.28 -3.22
C GLY A 31 3.20 -1.24 -3.81
N ALA A 32 3.42 -1.26 -5.12
CA ALA A 32 4.20 -0.22 -5.79
C ALA A 32 3.53 1.16 -5.67
N PHE A 33 2.20 1.22 -5.68
CA PHE A 33 1.45 2.47 -5.52
C PHE A 33 1.36 2.93 -4.07
N THR A 34 1.43 2.04 -3.07
CA THR A 34 1.41 2.45 -1.64
C THR A 34 2.58 3.36 -1.27
N MET A 35 3.72 3.25 -1.97
CA MET A 35 4.85 4.18 -1.79
C MET A 35 4.47 5.63 -2.12
N PHE A 36 3.46 5.84 -2.93
CA PHE A 36 2.93 7.14 -3.32
C PHE A 36 1.64 7.51 -2.60
N LYS A 37 1.28 6.82 -1.51
CA LYS A 37 0.04 7.06 -0.75
C LYS A 37 -0.15 8.53 -0.39
N GLY A 38 0.89 9.19 0.12
CA GLY A 38 0.84 10.61 0.47
C GLY A 38 0.54 11.52 -0.73
N PRO A 39 1.36 11.51 -1.79
CA PRO A 39 1.08 12.25 -3.03
C PRO A 39 -0.27 11.93 -3.67
N LEU A 40 -0.71 10.67 -3.66
CA LEU A 40 -2.02 10.28 -4.20
C LEU A 40 -3.18 10.86 -3.39
N ASN A 41 -3.09 10.82 -2.07
CA ASN A 41 -4.09 11.45 -1.22
C ASN A 41 -4.14 12.96 -1.43
N GLN A 42 -3.00 13.63 -1.57
CA GLN A 42 -2.94 15.06 -1.85
C GLN A 42 -3.52 15.40 -3.23
N TRP A 43 -3.22 14.59 -4.25
CA TRP A 43 -3.78 14.77 -5.59
C TRP A 43 -5.30 14.57 -5.63
N ALA A 44 -5.81 13.62 -4.87
CA ALA A 44 -7.25 13.32 -4.81
C ALA A 44 -8.03 14.24 -3.85
N LEU A 45 -7.35 14.95 -2.96
CA LEU A 45 -7.96 16.00 -2.18
C LEU A 45 -8.34 17.15 -3.11
N GLN A 46 -9.62 17.57 -3.05
CA GLN A 46 -10.01 18.83 -3.64
C GLN A 46 -9.25 19.95 -2.93
N PRO A 47 -8.80 20.99 -3.62
CA PRO A 47 -8.13 22.11 -2.97
C PRO A 47 -9.11 22.81 -2.02
N GLU A 48 -9.15 22.36 -0.79
CA GLU A 48 -9.68 23.16 0.31
C GLU A 48 -8.79 24.40 0.45
N ALA A 49 -9.36 25.50 0.92
CA ALA A 49 -8.63 26.75 1.06
C ALA A 49 -7.27 26.49 1.75
N THR A 50 -6.17 26.78 1.06
CA THR A 50 -4.84 26.62 1.61
C THR A 50 -4.70 27.53 2.83
N LEU A 51 -4.40 26.94 3.98
CA LEU A 51 -4.17 27.71 5.20
C LEU A 51 -2.90 28.57 5.06
N PRO A 52 -2.91 29.79 5.59
CA PRO A 52 -1.77 30.69 5.50
C PRO A 52 -0.50 30.06 6.06
N ALA A 53 0.64 30.24 5.37
CA ALA A 53 1.94 29.90 5.93
C ALA A 53 2.27 30.89 7.07
N ILE A 54 2.92 30.39 8.11
CA ILE A 54 3.34 31.20 9.27
C ILE A 54 4.86 31.23 9.39
N LYS A 55 5.35 32.25 10.07
CA LYS A 55 6.78 32.37 10.38
C LYS A 55 7.14 31.50 11.59
N TYR A 56 8.41 31.13 11.68
CA TYR A 56 8.91 30.26 12.77
C TYR A 56 8.52 30.78 14.16
N GLU A 57 8.59 32.10 14.40
CA GLU A 57 8.30 32.72 15.69
C GLU A 57 6.82 32.61 16.11
N GLN A 58 5.94 32.26 15.16
CA GLN A 58 4.50 32.15 15.40
C GLN A 58 4.05 30.74 15.83
N TYR A 59 4.94 29.72 15.71
CA TYR A 59 4.56 28.34 16.02
C TYR A 59 4.16 28.14 17.48
N ASP A 60 4.90 28.72 18.43
CA ASP A 60 4.55 28.63 19.84
C ASP A 60 3.16 29.21 20.15
N THR A 61 2.84 30.32 19.50
CA THR A 61 1.52 30.96 19.63
C THR A 61 0.43 30.10 19.00
N LEU A 62 0.70 29.50 17.82
CA LEU A 62 -0.23 28.61 17.13
C LEU A 62 -0.52 27.37 17.98
N ILE A 63 0.53 26.69 18.47
CA ILE A 63 0.40 25.48 19.27
C ILE A 63 -0.42 25.74 20.54
N LYS A 64 -0.12 26.82 21.26
CA LYS A 64 -0.89 27.20 22.46
C LYS A 64 -2.37 27.45 22.16
N LYS A 65 -2.68 28.12 21.05
CA LYS A 65 -4.06 28.37 20.63
C LYS A 65 -4.77 27.11 20.21
N VAL A 66 -4.10 26.23 19.45
CA VAL A 66 -4.66 24.92 19.07
C VAL A 66 -4.98 24.10 20.31
N LEU A 67 -4.04 23.94 21.25
CA LEU A 67 -4.28 23.16 22.48
C LEU A 67 -5.36 23.75 23.38
N THR A 68 -5.56 25.07 23.32
CA THR A 68 -6.63 25.75 24.09
C THR A 68 -8.00 25.53 23.45
N ALA A 69 -8.08 25.60 22.12
CA ALA A 69 -9.34 25.44 21.36
C ALA A 69 -9.69 23.98 21.12
N HIS A 70 -8.69 23.13 20.99
CA HIS A 70 -8.77 21.72 20.61
C HIS A 70 -7.87 20.88 21.54
N PRO A 71 -8.27 20.62 22.79
CA PRO A 71 -7.46 19.86 23.77
C PRO A 71 -7.10 18.44 23.28
N GLU A 72 -7.96 17.84 22.46
CA GLU A 72 -7.78 16.54 21.82
C GLU A 72 -6.54 16.49 20.91
N ALA A 73 -6.11 17.62 20.36
CA ALA A 73 -4.91 17.72 19.54
C ALA A 73 -3.62 17.31 20.29
N SER A 74 -3.65 17.31 21.62
CA SER A 74 -2.50 16.91 22.45
C SER A 74 -2.13 15.44 22.31
N GLN A 75 -3.04 14.58 21.84
CA GLN A 75 -2.81 13.13 21.71
C GLN A 75 -1.99 12.78 20.47
N ALA A 76 -2.23 13.45 19.34
CA ALA A 76 -1.59 13.12 18.06
C ALA A 76 -1.42 14.35 17.17
N MET A 77 -0.61 15.33 17.62
CA MET A 77 -0.34 16.55 16.86
C MET A 77 0.97 16.44 16.08
N THR A 78 0.92 16.78 14.79
CA THR A 78 2.10 16.92 13.93
C THR A 78 2.33 18.39 13.60
N VAL A 79 3.57 18.84 13.76
CA VAL A 79 3.98 20.21 13.44
C VAL A 79 4.90 20.17 12.21
N TYR A 80 4.51 20.85 11.16
CA TYR A 80 5.29 21.01 9.93
C TYR A 80 6.05 22.32 9.94
N LEU A 81 7.37 22.24 10.06
CA LEU A 81 8.23 23.43 10.06
C LEU A 81 8.24 24.13 8.68
N PRO A 82 8.51 25.44 8.64
CA PRO A 82 8.58 26.19 7.39
C PRO A 82 9.57 25.52 6.42
N ASN A 83 9.18 25.39 5.16
CA ASN A 83 9.97 24.78 4.07
C ASN A 83 10.19 23.26 4.15
N ALA A 84 9.76 22.59 5.22
CA ALA A 84 9.85 21.11 5.27
C ALA A 84 8.87 20.46 4.30
N MET A 85 7.64 20.99 4.24
CA MET A 85 6.59 20.54 3.32
C MET A 85 5.72 21.73 2.88
N PRO A 86 5.99 22.34 1.72
CA PRO A 86 5.41 23.65 1.35
C PRO A 86 3.89 23.68 1.20
N ASN A 87 3.25 22.52 1.05
CA ASN A 87 1.78 22.42 0.87
C ASN A 87 1.04 21.89 2.09
N HIS A 88 1.72 21.77 3.25
CA HIS A 88 1.09 21.32 4.48
C HIS A 88 0.75 22.51 5.38
N ALA A 89 -0.38 22.39 6.09
CA ALA A 89 -0.70 23.32 7.16
C ALA A 89 0.36 23.23 8.28
N PRO A 90 0.68 24.34 8.93
CA PRO A 90 1.70 24.37 9.99
C PRO A 90 1.47 23.37 11.12
N VAL A 91 0.22 23.10 11.45
CA VAL A 91 -0.17 22.13 12.48
C VAL A 91 -1.32 21.27 11.97
N GLN A 92 -1.21 19.97 12.22
CA GLN A 92 -2.22 18.98 11.90
C GLN A 92 -2.38 18.01 13.07
N TRP A 93 -3.60 17.57 13.35
CA TRP A 93 -3.86 16.49 14.30
C TRP A 93 -4.95 15.57 13.80
N VAL A 94 -4.98 14.37 14.38
CA VAL A 94 -5.91 13.30 14.01
C VAL A 94 -6.80 13.02 15.19
N ILE A 95 -8.10 12.91 14.94
CA ILE A 95 -9.09 12.46 15.92
C ILE A 95 -9.66 11.14 15.39
N GLU A 96 -9.59 10.11 16.20
CA GLU A 96 -10.24 8.83 15.95
C GLU A 96 -11.49 8.76 16.84
N ASP A 97 -12.64 8.52 16.21
CA ASP A 97 -13.89 8.27 16.91
C ASP A 97 -13.88 6.84 17.47
N GLU A 98 -13.94 6.68 18.78
CA GLU A 98 -13.87 5.38 19.45
C GLU A 98 -15.02 4.43 19.08
N ALA A 99 -16.19 4.96 18.69
CA ALA A 99 -17.36 4.15 18.39
C ALA A 99 -17.40 3.69 16.93
N THR A 100 -16.97 4.56 16.02
CA THR A 100 -17.05 4.31 14.56
C THR A 100 -15.71 4.00 13.92
N HIS A 101 -14.59 4.16 14.65
CA HIS A 101 -13.22 4.12 14.15
C HIS A 101 -12.97 5.09 12.97
N ALA A 102 -13.88 6.05 12.79
CA ALA A 102 -13.73 7.06 11.76
C ALA A 102 -12.59 8.03 12.13
N THR A 103 -11.65 8.16 11.23
CA THR A 103 -10.50 9.06 11.41
C THR A 103 -10.81 10.40 10.79
N THR A 104 -10.70 11.47 11.57
CA THR A 104 -10.86 12.85 11.13
C THR A 104 -9.53 13.57 11.23
N VAL A 105 -9.14 14.26 10.18
CA VAL A 105 -7.92 15.09 10.19
C VAL A 105 -8.30 16.56 10.27
N TRP A 106 -7.66 17.25 11.19
CA TRP A 106 -7.78 18.69 11.37
C TRP A 106 -6.47 19.39 11.04
N GLN A 107 -6.59 20.57 10.49
CA GLN A 107 -5.46 21.43 10.18
C GLN A 107 -5.68 22.82 10.77
N ALA A 108 -4.59 23.45 11.20
CA ALA A 108 -4.65 24.80 11.74
C ALA A 108 -3.49 25.68 11.31
N SER A 109 -3.78 26.98 11.24
CA SER A 109 -2.83 28.05 11.02
C SER A 109 -3.28 29.33 11.71
N LEU A 110 -2.51 30.40 11.57
CA LEU A 110 -2.87 31.75 12.04
C LEU A 110 -3.19 32.65 10.86
N ALA A 111 -4.28 33.40 11.00
CA ALA A 111 -4.56 34.54 10.13
C ALA A 111 -3.55 35.67 10.34
N ALA A 112 -3.53 36.66 9.45
CA ALA A 112 -2.64 37.82 9.55
C ALA A 112 -2.79 38.62 10.86
N ASN A 113 -3.97 38.58 11.47
CA ASN A 113 -4.28 39.21 12.77
C ASN A 113 -4.00 38.27 13.98
N ASN A 114 -3.26 37.16 13.77
CA ASN A 114 -2.99 36.14 14.78
C ASN A 114 -4.24 35.39 15.30
N THR A 115 -5.40 35.44 14.63
CA THR A 115 -6.53 34.58 15.00
C THR A 115 -6.28 33.16 14.55
N LEU A 116 -6.72 32.16 15.34
CA LEU A 116 -6.67 30.75 14.96
C LEU A 116 -7.63 30.49 13.83
N ILE A 117 -7.14 29.83 12.78
CA ILE A 117 -7.94 29.21 11.74
C ILE A 117 -7.76 27.71 11.89
N SER A 118 -8.83 26.98 12.10
CA SER A 118 -8.85 25.53 12.10
C SER A 118 -9.91 25.03 11.14
N GLN A 119 -9.59 23.97 10.40
CA GLN A 119 -10.51 23.34 9.46
C GLN A 119 -10.35 21.83 9.52
N GLN A 120 -11.47 21.13 9.31
CA GLN A 120 -11.46 19.69 9.08
C GLN A 120 -11.10 19.42 7.63
N VAL A 121 -10.23 18.44 7.41
CA VAL A 121 -9.83 18.02 6.06
C VAL A 121 -10.43 16.66 5.77
N SER A 122 -11.09 16.54 4.62
CA SER A 122 -11.53 15.25 4.11
C SER A 122 -10.31 14.41 3.74
N ILE A 123 -10.16 13.23 4.32
CA ILE A 123 -9.12 12.28 3.91
C ILE A 123 -9.58 11.63 2.60
N SER A 124 -8.72 11.63 1.61
CA SER A 124 -8.99 10.85 0.40
C SER A 124 -8.88 9.36 0.72
N ALA A 125 -9.92 8.61 0.43
CA ALA A 125 -9.95 7.17 0.59
C ALA A 125 -9.08 6.41 -0.43
N ILE A 126 -8.49 7.08 -1.42
CA ILE A 126 -7.76 6.42 -2.51
C ILE A 126 -6.51 5.72 -2.03
N GLY A 127 -5.76 6.36 -1.13
CA GLY A 127 -4.56 5.75 -0.55
C GLY A 127 -4.88 4.55 0.33
N ASP A 128 -5.95 4.62 1.10
CA ASP A 128 -6.41 3.51 1.94
C ASP A 128 -6.97 2.36 1.11
N PHE A 129 -7.67 2.66 0.03
CA PHE A 129 -8.11 1.65 -0.94
C PHE A 129 -6.93 0.91 -1.59
N ILE A 130 -5.88 1.65 -1.99
CA ILE A 130 -4.67 1.05 -2.56
C ILE A 130 -3.94 0.18 -1.52
N ASP A 131 -3.86 0.66 -0.28
CA ASP A 131 -3.27 -0.09 0.82
C ASP A 131 -4.06 -1.37 1.14
N HIS A 132 -5.39 -1.29 1.12
CA HIS A 132 -6.28 -2.45 1.23
C HIS A 132 -6.04 -3.46 0.09
N LEU A 133 -5.96 -3.01 -1.16
CA LEU A 133 -5.61 -3.88 -2.30
C LEU A 133 -4.25 -4.56 -2.12
N HIS A 134 -3.27 -3.84 -1.59
CA HIS A 134 -1.93 -4.38 -1.34
C HIS A 134 -1.94 -5.50 -0.30
N ARG A 135 -2.71 -5.35 0.77
CA ARG A 135 -2.74 -6.32 1.88
C ARG A 135 -3.66 -7.51 1.64
N THR A 136 -4.76 -7.31 0.91
CA THR A 136 -5.86 -8.28 0.83
C THR A 136 -6.25 -8.67 -0.60
N ALA A 137 -5.57 -8.14 -1.63
CA ALA A 137 -6.00 -8.23 -3.04
C ALA A 137 -7.44 -7.72 -3.26
N GLY A 138 -7.95 -6.83 -2.40
CA GLY A 138 -9.30 -6.29 -2.45
C GLY A 138 -10.38 -7.23 -1.87
N ILE A 139 -10.00 -8.29 -1.19
CA ILE A 139 -10.95 -9.16 -0.49
C ILE A 139 -11.48 -8.40 0.73
N PRO A 140 -12.80 -8.15 0.82
CA PRO A 140 -13.37 -7.41 1.94
C PRO A 140 -13.19 -8.19 3.24
N GLY A 141 -12.70 -7.51 4.27
CA GLY A 141 -12.79 -7.95 5.66
C GLY A 141 -14.14 -7.53 6.23
N GLY A 142 -14.69 -8.26 7.18
CA GLY A 142 -15.85 -7.79 7.93
C GLY A 142 -15.49 -6.59 8.84
N ASP A 143 -16.34 -6.30 9.82
CA ASP A 143 -16.18 -5.18 10.75
C ASP A 143 -14.85 -5.20 11.54
N ASP A 144 -14.15 -6.33 11.58
CA ASP A 144 -12.81 -6.50 12.17
C ASP A 144 -11.66 -6.30 11.15
N HIS A 145 -11.70 -5.23 10.40
CA HIS A 145 -10.56 -4.72 9.62
C HIS A 145 -9.68 -5.78 8.93
N ASP A 146 -9.99 -6.12 7.70
CA ASP A 146 -9.12 -6.92 6.82
C ASP A 146 -8.71 -8.33 7.32
N ALA A 147 -9.08 -8.74 8.54
CA ALA A 147 -8.62 -10.00 9.13
C ALA A 147 -8.92 -11.21 8.24
N PHE A 148 -10.12 -11.25 7.63
CA PHE A 148 -10.48 -12.31 6.69
C PHE A 148 -9.66 -12.25 5.41
N GLY A 149 -9.46 -11.06 4.83
CA GLY A 149 -8.63 -10.85 3.65
C GLY A 149 -7.18 -11.27 3.88
N ILE A 150 -6.62 -10.90 5.04
CA ILE A 150 -5.25 -11.29 5.45
C ILE A 150 -5.14 -12.81 5.60
N LEU A 151 -6.13 -13.46 6.20
CA LEU A 151 -6.17 -14.92 6.35
C LEU A 151 -6.18 -15.61 4.98
N VAL A 152 -7.01 -15.14 4.05
CA VAL A 152 -7.07 -15.67 2.67
C VAL A 152 -5.72 -15.46 1.96
N MET A 153 -5.10 -14.29 2.11
CA MET A 153 -3.78 -14.03 1.54
C MET A 153 -2.69 -14.90 2.17
N GLY A 154 -2.79 -15.22 3.46
CA GLY A 154 -1.93 -16.22 4.10
C GLY A 154 -2.04 -17.60 3.44
N PHE A 155 -3.26 -18.03 3.12
CA PHE A 155 -3.47 -19.26 2.35
C PHE A 155 -2.92 -19.19 0.92
N VAL A 156 -3.07 -18.05 0.24
CA VAL A 156 -2.48 -17.79 -1.08
C VAL A 156 -0.96 -17.89 -1.04
N CYS A 157 -0.30 -17.41 0.02
CA CYS A 157 1.14 -17.58 0.22
C CYS A 157 1.55 -19.05 0.31
N ILE A 158 0.75 -19.90 0.96
CA ILE A 158 0.99 -21.36 0.99
C ILE A 158 0.89 -21.95 -0.41
N LEU A 159 -0.14 -21.58 -1.18
CA LEU A 159 -0.29 -22.03 -2.58
C LEU A 159 0.90 -21.57 -3.44
N TYR A 160 1.36 -20.35 -3.24
CA TYR A 160 2.54 -19.82 -3.93
C TYR A 160 3.81 -20.61 -3.58
N PHE A 161 4.01 -20.95 -2.30
CA PHE A 161 5.09 -21.82 -1.88
C PHE A 161 5.03 -23.18 -2.58
N VAL A 162 3.85 -23.80 -2.68
CA VAL A 162 3.64 -25.06 -3.42
C VAL A 162 3.95 -24.88 -4.91
N ALA A 163 3.57 -23.74 -5.51
CA ALA A 163 3.93 -23.42 -6.89
C ALA A 163 5.44 -23.35 -7.10
N ILE A 164 6.18 -22.68 -6.21
CA ILE A 164 7.65 -22.59 -6.28
C ILE A 164 8.27 -24.00 -6.18
N VAL A 165 7.90 -24.78 -5.18
CA VAL A 165 8.47 -26.10 -4.96
C VAL A 165 8.20 -27.04 -6.14
N SER A 166 6.95 -27.06 -6.64
CA SER A 166 6.59 -27.88 -7.80
C SER A 166 7.30 -27.42 -9.08
N GLY A 167 7.44 -26.12 -9.29
CA GLY A 167 8.21 -25.54 -10.40
C GLY A 167 9.68 -25.93 -10.33
N LEU A 168 10.29 -25.85 -9.16
CA LEU A 168 11.67 -26.27 -8.95
C LEU A 168 11.86 -27.77 -9.29
N ILE A 169 10.96 -28.64 -8.83
CA ILE A 169 11.01 -30.08 -9.14
C ILE A 169 10.92 -30.32 -10.65
N ILE A 170 10.07 -29.60 -11.36
CA ILE A 170 9.93 -29.71 -12.81
C ILE A 170 11.20 -29.25 -13.53
N PHE A 171 11.80 -28.16 -13.06
CA PHE A 171 12.98 -27.55 -13.69
C PHE A 171 14.30 -28.25 -13.35
N LEU A 172 14.39 -28.92 -12.20
CA LEU A 172 15.61 -29.55 -11.67
C LEU A 172 16.37 -30.44 -12.69
N PRO A 173 15.71 -31.26 -13.54
CA PRO A 173 16.42 -32.10 -14.50
C PRO A 173 17.20 -31.32 -15.57
N THR A 174 16.82 -30.09 -15.87
CA THR A 174 17.40 -29.24 -16.91
C THR A 174 18.18 -28.05 -16.36
N TRP A 175 18.17 -27.86 -15.04
CA TRP A 175 18.67 -26.68 -14.35
C TRP A 175 20.04 -26.21 -14.83
N PHE A 176 21.03 -27.10 -14.80
CA PHE A 176 22.40 -26.72 -15.19
C PHE A 176 22.56 -26.31 -16.65
N LYS A 177 21.63 -26.70 -17.53
CA LYS A 177 21.68 -26.38 -18.95
C LYS A 177 20.89 -25.12 -19.31
N ASP A 178 19.85 -24.82 -18.56
CA ASP A 178 18.83 -23.86 -18.97
C ASP A 178 18.75 -22.61 -18.04
N LEU A 179 19.41 -22.61 -16.88
CA LEU A 179 19.28 -21.55 -15.85
C LEU A 179 19.61 -20.14 -16.33
N PHE A 180 20.48 -19.97 -17.31
CA PHE A 180 20.83 -18.67 -17.87
C PHE A 180 20.71 -18.62 -19.39
N THR A 181 19.92 -19.50 -19.97
CA THR A 181 19.81 -19.62 -21.43
C THR A 181 18.53 -19.01 -21.90
N LEU A 182 18.60 -17.75 -22.41
CA LEU A 182 17.53 -17.13 -23.19
C LEU A 182 17.67 -17.53 -24.65
N ARG A 183 16.90 -18.52 -25.07
CA ARG A 183 16.91 -18.97 -26.46
C ARG A 183 16.07 -18.03 -27.33
N LYS A 184 16.74 -17.27 -28.19
CA LYS A 184 16.09 -16.45 -29.22
C LYS A 184 15.55 -17.38 -30.32
N SER A 185 14.42 -18.03 -30.07
CA SER A 185 13.75 -18.91 -31.02
C SER A 185 12.68 -18.13 -31.81
N LYS A 186 12.38 -18.59 -33.04
CA LYS A 186 11.18 -18.12 -33.77
C LYS A 186 9.87 -18.48 -33.06
N ASP A 187 9.92 -19.39 -32.10
CA ASP A 187 8.79 -19.80 -31.27
C ASP A 187 8.74 -18.93 -29.98
N ASN A 188 7.80 -17.99 -29.95
CA ASN A 188 7.54 -17.11 -28.81
C ASN A 188 7.28 -17.87 -27.50
N ARG A 189 6.70 -19.09 -27.58
CA ARG A 189 6.42 -19.90 -26.39
C ARG A 189 7.69 -20.29 -25.65
N ARG A 190 8.75 -20.69 -26.37
CA ARG A 190 10.03 -21.07 -25.74
C ARG A 190 10.72 -19.88 -25.09
N PHE A 191 10.65 -18.71 -25.71
CA PHE A 191 11.18 -17.49 -25.12
C PHE A 191 10.51 -17.17 -23.78
N TRP A 192 9.17 -17.23 -23.70
CA TRP A 192 8.43 -16.95 -22.47
C TRP A 192 8.65 -18.02 -21.39
N VAL A 193 8.87 -19.28 -21.73
CA VAL A 193 9.25 -20.33 -20.78
C VAL A 193 10.64 -20.08 -20.21
N ASP A 194 11.62 -19.77 -21.07
CA ASP A 194 12.98 -19.44 -20.61
C ASP A 194 12.97 -18.17 -19.72
N PHE A 195 12.19 -17.16 -20.08
CA PHE A 195 12.01 -15.94 -19.31
C PHE A 195 11.38 -16.22 -17.93
N HIS A 196 10.34 -17.05 -17.88
CA HIS A 196 9.72 -17.49 -16.64
C HIS A 196 10.71 -18.27 -15.75
N ASN A 197 11.50 -19.17 -16.31
CA ASN A 197 12.49 -19.94 -15.56
C ASN A 197 13.63 -19.10 -14.96
N ILE A 198 13.92 -17.94 -15.55
CA ILE A 198 14.98 -17.03 -15.08
C ILE A 198 14.46 -16.07 -14.02
N LEU A 199 13.23 -15.55 -14.19
CA LEU A 199 12.67 -14.48 -13.35
C LEU A 199 11.58 -14.93 -12.38
N GLY A 200 10.92 -16.06 -12.64
CA GLY A 200 9.87 -16.64 -11.80
C GLY A 200 10.42 -17.69 -10.92
#